data_e5d2de6b7e6d92bc642d3098c67bfcc9
#
_entry.id   e5d2de6b7e6d92bc642d3098c67bfcc9
#
_cell.length_a   1.000
_cell.length_b   1.000
_cell.length_c   1.000
_cell.angle_alpha   90.00
_cell.angle_beta   90.00
_cell.angle_gamma   90.00
#
_symmetry.space_group_name_H-M   'P 1'
#
loop_
_entity.id
_entity.type
_entity.pdbx_description
1 polymer ?
#
loop_
_entity_poly.entity_id
_entity_poly.type
_entity_poly.pdbx_seq_one_letter_code
_entity_poly.pdbx_strand_id
1 'polypeptide(L)'
;MKMSKLFYKTLVIIVLLFGIIATTTSVLSGWNLYRHLTVQYRSKGTALAKSIADSSVEILLNSDAATVQAIIDQFLDIEGVSYVFVVDAQGAIIAHTFVPRIPAELLQVHGNKHTTTIQDIHINGVGDFIDVAAPVLVGVAGYVHIGLNKETIRVAIRSAIIGQQSLMFAIFLLSVLGAYLLVNRVSQPLNQLTAHVKQLATHDFSTPVTGQADIAQLAENSKDEIGELATSFLSMERALQHSIENLKATTAAKERIESELKIARDIQMSILPRIFPPFPKHSEFDLYATIEPARQVGGDFYDFFLINDDRLCFTIGDVSGKGVPASLFMAVTKTLWRVTASKYDRPDRVLADLNNELCRDNDSGMFVTVFYGILHLGTGALEYSNGGHNLPYFLSRHGAAQPLENTGGMALGVMEEVTYRAKTITLRAGEGLFLYTDGVTEAMDNADNLFSEARLKECLQRVNGAAPTEVIRNALAAVKRFVAGAEQNDDITTLAIRYLRQ
;
A
#
# COMPACT_ATOMS: atom_id res chain seq x y z
N MET A 1 -5.73 24.59 -25.77
CA MET A 1 -5.44 24.51 -24.31
C MET A 1 -6.68 23.96 -23.62
N LYS A 2 -6.69 22.67 -23.23
CA LYS A 2 -7.85 22.10 -22.51
C LYS A 2 -7.82 22.61 -21.07
N MET A 3 -8.76 23.48 -20.74
CA MET A 3 -8.95 23.95 -19.35
C MET A 3 -9.17 22.73 -18.44
N SER A 4 -8.51 22.72 -17.28
CA SER A 4 -8.66 21.61 -16.32
C SER A 4 -10.11 21.54 -15.84
N LYS A 5 -10.63 20.33 -15.61
CA LYS A 5 -11.99 20.12 -15.05
C LYS A 5 -12.17 20.87 -13.72
N LEU A 6 -11.10 21.04 -12.97
CA LEU A 6 -11.09 21.78 -11.71
C LEU A 6 -11.31 23.27 -11.93
N PHE A 7 -10.62 23.89 -12.92
CA PHE A 7 -10.81 25.30 -13.25
C PHE A 7 -12.27 25.59 -13.61
N TYR A 8 -12.87 24.76 -14.46
CA TYR A 8 -14.27 24.94 -14.84
C TYR A 8 -15.22 24.88 -13.64
N LYS A 9 -15.03 23.90 -12.73
CA LYS A 9 -15.84 23.81 -11.50
C LYS A 9 -15.68 25.04 -10.61
N THR A 10 -14.44 25.48 -10.40
CA THR A 10 -14.14 26.65 -9.58
C THR A 10 -14.72 27.92 -10.19
N LEU A 11 -14.60 28.09 -11.52
CA LEU A 11 -15.17 29.23 -12.25
C LEU A 11 -16.68 29.28 -12.10
N VAL A 12 -17.38 28.16 -12.28
CA VAL A 12 -18.85 28.09 -12.11
C VAL A 12 -19.27 28.52 -10.70
N ILE A 13 -18.56 28.05 -9.68
CA ILE A 13 -18.85 28.41 -8.28
C ILE A 13 -18.61 29.92 -8.07
N ILE A 14 -17.52 30.48 -8.56
CA ILE A 14 -17.21 31.91 -8.47
C ILE A 14 -18.30 32.74 -9.16
N VAL A 15 -18.69 32.40 -10.39
CA VAL A 15 -19.73 33.10 -11.14
C VAL A 15 -21.06 33.08 -10.40
N LEU A 16 -21.49 31.92 -9.91
CA LEU A 16 -22.74 31.81 -9.15
C LEU A 16 -22.70 32.61 -7.83
N LEU A 17 -21.62 32.51 -7.09
CA LEU A 17 -21.47 33.23 -5.83
C LEU A 17 -21.49 34.77 -6.05
N PHE A 18 -20.69 35.26 -7.00
CA PHE A 18 -20.68 36.68 -7.34
C PHE A 18 -22.02 37.14 -7.88
N GLY A 19 -22.70 36.35 -8.71
CA GLY A 19 -24.03 36.66 -9.20
C GLY A 19 -25.06 36.87 -8.09
N ILE A 20 -25.06 35.95 -7.12
CA ILE A 20 -25.95 36.05 -5.95
C ILE A 20 -25.60 37.26 -5.08
N ILE A 21 -24.32 37.48 -4.78
CA ILE A 21 -23.90 38.60 -3.97
C ILE A 21 -24.23 39.95 -4.67
N ALA A 22 -23.92 40.08 -5.96
CA ALA A 22 -24.17 41.27 -6.73
C ALA A 22 -25.65 41.65 -6.79
N THR A 23 -26.53 40.67 -7.06
CA THR A 23 -27.97 40.88 -7.10
C THR A 23 -28.54 41.23 -5.72
N THR A 24 -28.16 40.49 -4.67
CA THR A 24 -28.64 40.74 -3.32
C THR A 24 -28.20 42.12 -2.79
N THR A 25 -26.90 42.44 -2.97
CA THR A 25 -26.38 43.76 -2.54
C THR A 25 -26.98 44.92 -3.31
N SER A 26 -27.20 44.77 -4.65
CA SER A 26 -27.86 45.81 -5.44
C SER A 26 -29.30 46.06 -5.00
N VAL A 27 -30.07 45.01 -4.80
CA VAL A 27 -31.47 45.15 -4.33
C VAL A 27 -31.52 45.81 -2.96
N LEU A 28 -30.70 45.30 -2.01
CA LEU A 28 -30.66 45.84 -0.66
C LEU A 28 -30.19 47.28 -0.57
N SER A 29 -29.09 47.61 -1.33
CA SER A 29 -28.53 48.97 -1.40
C SER A 29 -29.51 49.93 -2.05
N GLY A 30 -30.15 49.57 -3.18
CA GLY A 30 -31.14 50.38 -3.84
C GLY A 30 -32.37 50.65 -2.92
N TRP A 31 -32.85 49.61 -2.22
CA TRP A 31 -33.97 49.76 -1.28
C TRP A 31 -33.62 50.67 -0.07
N ASN A 32 -32.44 50.49 0.52
CA ASN A 32 -31.99 51.33 1.62
C ASN A 32 -31.80 52.80 1.19
N LEU A 33 -31.14 53.03 0.03
CA LEU A 33 -30.89 54.36 -0.48
C LEU A 33 -32.17 55.08 -0.83
N TYR A 34 -33.12 54.35 -1.49
CA TYR A 34 -34.47 54.89 -1.76
C TYR A 34 -35.18 55.36 -0.48
N ARG A 35 -35.18 54.51 0.52
CA ARG A 35 -35.80 54.82 1.81
C ARG A 35 -35.14 56.02 2.49
N HIS A 36 -33.80 56.07 2.55
CA HIS A 36 -33.07 57.18 3.16
C HIS A 36 -33.27 58.49 2.43
N LEU A 37 -33.13 58.50 1.11
CA LEU A 37 -33.32 59.74 0.29
C LEU A 37 -34.74 60.22 0.39
N THR A 38 -35.75 59.34 0.31
CA THR A 38 -37.15 59.74 0.45
C THR A 38 -37.44 60.44 1.77
N VAL A 39 -36.90 59.88 2.91
CA VAL A 39 -37.05 60.51 4.22
C VAL A 39 -36.34 61.84 4.31
N GLN A 40 -35.12 61.96 3.75
CA GLN A 40 -34.38 63.24 3.70
C GLN A 40 -35.10 64.29 2.88
N TYR A 41 -35.60 63.92 1.70
CA TYR A 41 -36.35 64.84 0.81
C TYR A 41 -37.65 65.32 1.46
N ARG A 42 -38.38 64.44 2.12
CA ARG A 42 -39.59 64.81 2.88
C ARG A 42 -39.28 65.77 4.05
N SER A 43 -38.20 65.51 4.78
CA SER A 43 -37.73 66.40 5.84
C SER A 43 -37.26 67.76 5.31
N LYS A 44 -36.48 67.74 4.22
CA LYS A 44 -36.02 68.94 3.53
C LYS A 44 -37.21 69.83 3.02
N GLY A 45 -38.16 69.13 2.39
CA GLY A 45 -39.39 69.83 1.91
C GLY A 45 -40.18 70.43 3.04
N THR A 46 -40.34 69.73 4.14
CA THR A 46 -41.05 70.23 5.34
C THR A 46 -40.35 71.49 5.91
N ALA A 47 -39.02 71.41 6.05
CA ALA A 47 -38.24 72.51 6.56
C ALA A 47 -38.36 73.81 5.64
N LEU A 48 -38.25 73.61 4.33
CA LEU A 48 -38.36 74.69 3.35
C LEU A 48 -39.77 75.21 3.30
N ALA A 49 -40.81 74.40 3.22
CA ALA A 49 -42.19 74.87 3.19
C ALA A 49 -42.54 75.65 4.49
N LYS A 50 -42.04 75.15 5.62
CA LYS A 50 -42.24 75.88 6.91
C LYS A 50 -41.49 77.25 6.91
N SER A 51 -40.24 77.23 6.43
CA SER A 51 -39.44 78.50 6.34
C SER A 51 -40.12 79.55 5.45
N ILE A 52 -40.66 79.17 4.33
CA ILE A 52 -41.43 80.08 3.45
C ILE A 52 -42.74 80.53 4.15
N ALA A 53 -43.44 79.56 4.77
CA ALA A 53 -44.68 79.88 5.47
C ALA A 53 -44.46 80.91 6.60
N ASP A 54 -43.38 80.67 7.41
CA ASP A 54 -43.06 81.58 8.51
C ASP A 54 -42.61 82.97 8.02
N SER A 55 -41.86 83.05 6.89
CA SER A 55 -41.40 84.33 6.27
C SER A 55 -42.51 85.08 5.55
N SER A 56 -43.55 84.39 5.14
CA SER A 56 -44.64 84.97 4.32
C SER A 56 -45.83 85.48 5.17
N VAL A 57 -45.83 85.29 6.50
CA VAL A 57 -46.99 85.62 7.36
C VAL A 57 -47.41 87.08 7.22
N GLU A 58 -46.51 88.07 7.40
CA GLU A 58 -46.79 89.45 7.37
C GLU A 58 -47.16 89.98 5.98
N ILE A 59 -46.50 89.35 4.96
CA ILE A 59 -46.68 89.76 3.55
C ILE A 59 -48.01 89.26 2.99
N LEU A 60 -48.44 88.04 3.41
CA LEU A 60 -49.75 87.47 3.01
C LEU A 60 -50.94 88.25 3.66
N LEU A 61 -50.76 88.65 4.91
CA LEU A 61 -51.78 89.51 5.57
C LEU A 61 -51.97 90.84 4.88
N ASN A 62 -50.93 91.41 4.23
CA ASN A 62 -50.97 92.60 3.51
C ASN A 62 -51.33 92.48 2.00
N SER A 63 -51.62 91.23 1.52
CA SER A 63 -51.97 90.88 0.14
C SER A 63 -50.93 91.31 -0.88
N ASP A 64 -49.62 91.43 -0.55
CA ASP A 64 -48.56 91.83 -1.48
C ASP A 64 -48.01 90.59 -2.26
N ALA A 65 -48.71 90.28 -3.35
CA ALA A 65 -48.40 89.12 -4.23
C ALA A 65 -47.01 89.25 -4.88
N ALA A 66 -46.51 90.48 -5.15
CA ALA A 66 -45.22 90.68 -5.79
C ALA A 66 -44.05 90.30 -4.86
N THR A 67 -44.13 90.62 -3.59
CA THR A 67 -43.12 90.25 -2.59
C THR A 67 -43.14 88.74 -2.29
N VAL A 68 -44.33 88.10 -2.24
CA VAL A 68 -44.45 86.64 -2.12
C VAL A 68 -43.79 85.99 -3.34
N GLN A 69 -44.01 86.47 -4.56
CA GLN A 69 -43.41 85.89 -5.76
C GLN A 69 -41.86 85.99 -5.70
N ALA A 70 -41.31 87.10 -5.32
CA ALA A 70 -39.86 87.28 -5.22
C ALA A 70 -39.22 86.34 -4.18
N ILE A 71 -39.95 86.00 -3.07
CA ILE A 71 -39.48 85.02 -2.07
C ILE A 71 -39.49 83.63 -2.64
N ILE A 72 -40.61 83.20 -3.25
CA ILE A 72 -40.72 81.79 -3.69
C ILE A 72 -39.76 81.51 -4.88
N ASP A 73 -39.45 82.48 -5.72
CA ASP A 73 -38.51 82.31 -6.84
C ASP A 73 -37.11 81.96 -6.37
N GLN A 74 -36.66 82.48 -5.23
CA GLN A 74 -35.33 82.10 -4.63
C GLN A 74 -35.21 80.65 -4.23
N PHE A 75 -36.32 79.98 -3.97
CA PHE A 75 -36.29 78.53 -3.54
C PHE A 75 -36.16 77.58 -4.69
N LEU A 76 -36.35 78.05 -5.95
CA LEU A 76 -36.11 77.23 -7.15
C LEU A 76 -34.64 76.88 -7.35
N ASP A 77 -33.72 77.73 -6.85
CA ASP A 77 -32.28 77.49 -6.93
C ASP A 77 -31.83 76.31 -5.97
N ILE A 78 -32.71 75.90 -5.10
CA ILE A 78 -32.40 74.77 -4.16
C ILE A 78 -32.54 73.48 -4.90
N GLU A 79 -31.44 72.69 -4.93
CA GLU A 79 -31.38 71.41 -5.57
C GLU A 79 -32.55 70.45 -5.14
N GLY A 80 -33.29 69.97 -6.12
CA GLY A 80 -34.43 69.06 -5.93
C GLY A 80 -35.79 69.81 -5.77
N VAL A 81 -35.85 71.11 -5.59
CA VAL A 81 -37.09 71.86 -5.64
C VAL A 81 -37.47 72.09 -7.10
N SER A 82 -38.70 71.75 -7.46
CA SER A 82 -39.20 71.88 -8.82
C SER A 82 -40.24 72.95 -8.95
N TYR A 83 -41.00 73.17 -7.92
CA TYR A 83 -42.01 74.25 -7.90
C TYR A 83 -42.30 74.68 -6.46
N VAL A 84 -42.74 75.91 -6.36
CA VAL A 84 -43.36 76.49 -5.15
C VAL A 84 -44.60 77.23 -5.55
N PHE A 85 -45.67 77.11 -4.77
CA PHE A 85 -46.84 77.96 -4.92
C PHE A 85 -47.46 78.26 -3.59
N VAL A 86 -48.13 79.45 -3.48
CA VAL A 86 -48.77 79.90 -2.27
C VAL A 86 -50.27 80.11 -2.59
N VAL A 87 -51.14 79.58 -1.69
CA VAL A 87 -52.57 79.74 -1.78
C VAL A 87 -53.08 80.50 -0.52
N ASP A 88 -54.19 81.26 -0.72
CA ASP A 88 -54.88 81.93 0.38
C ASP A 88 -55.74 80.90 1.20
N ALA A 89 -56.44 81.39 2.23
CA ALA A 89 -57.35 80.58 3.09
C ALA A 89 -58.59 80.07 2.31
N GLN A 90 -58.89 80.59 1.18
CA GLN A 90 -59.99 80.18 0.29
C GLN A 90 -59.54 79.27 -0.82
N GLY A 91 -58.21 79.01 -0.96
CA GLY A 91 -57.61 78.18 -1.95
C GLY A 91 -57.26 78.88 -3.27
N ALA A 92 -57.40 80.20 -3.32
CA ALA A 92 -56.96 80.98 -4.50
C ALA A 92 -55.43 81.13 -4.50
N ILE A 93 -54.83 81.03 -5.68
CA ILE A 93 -53.36 81.10 -5.84
C ILE A 93 -52.96 82.59 -5.79
N ILE A 94 -52.05 82.93 -4.86
CA ILE A 94 -51.46 84.22 -4.68
C ILE A 94 -50.20 84.39 -5.52
N ALA A 95 -49.30 83.39 -5.50
CA ALA A 95 -48.07 83.40 -6.26
C ALA A 95 -47.66 81.93 -6.61
N HIS A 96 -46.93 81.73 -7.75
CA HIS A 96 -46.49 80.43 -8.19
C HIS A 96 -45.24 80.52 -9.08
N THR A 97 -44.45 79.50 -9.09
CA THR A 97 -43.23 79.40 -9.92
C THR A 97 -43.43 78.63 -11.22
N PHE A 98 -44.62 78.24 -11.57
CA PHE A 98 -44.94 77.54 -12.84
C PHE A 98 -44.98 78.52 -14.05
N VAL A 99 -44.44 78.04 -15.18
CA VAL A 99 -44.49 78.71 -16.46
C VAL A 99 -45.07 77.80 -17.53
N PRO A 100 -46.09 78.12 -18.31
CA PRO A 100 -46.92 79.36 -18.26
C PRO A 100 -48.11 79.30 -17.33
N ARG A 101 -48.47 78.04 -16.84
CA ARG A 101 -49.66 77.87 -15.99
C ARG A 101 -49.44 76.75 -15.00
N ILE A 102 -50.13 76.82 -13.84
CA ILE A 102 -50.13 75.67 -12.84
C ILE A 102 -50.88 74.47 -13.45
N PRO A 103 -50.32 73.27 -13.34
CA PRO A 103 -50.98 72.03 -13.71
C PRO A 103 -52.28 71.82 -12.94
N ALA A 104 -53.33 71.29 -13.64
CA ALA A 104 -54.66 71.08 -13.05
C ALA A 104 -54.66 70.14 -11.87
N GLU A 105 -53.71 69.20 -11.88
CA GLU A 105 -53.49 68.19 -10.78
C GLU A 105 -53.16 68.85 -9.44
N LEU A 106 -52.46 70.00 -9.45
CA LEU A 106 -52.11 70.75 -8.25
C LEU A 106 -53.23 71.56 -7.66
N LEU A 107 -54.22 72.02 -8.47
CA LEU A 107 -55.39 72.72 -8.00
C LEU A 107 -56.32 71.98 -7.11
N GLN A 108 -56.17 70.63 -7.10
CA GLN A 108 -56.97 69.75 -6.28
C GLN A 108 -56.25 69.34 -4.98
N VAL A 109 -55.02 69.81 -4.78
CA VAL A 109 -54.22 69.52 -3.56
C VAL A 109 -54.61 70.49 -2.45
N HIS A 110 -55.21 69.91 -1.43
CA HIS A 110 -55.67 70.70 -0.27
C HIS A 110 -54.75 70.48 0.94
N GLY A 111 -54.24 71.52 1.55
CA GLY A 111 -53.48 71.45 2.81
C GLY A 111 -54.44 71.18 4.00
N ASN A 112 -53.90 70.59 5.07
CA ASN A 112 -54.63 70.43 6.32
C ASN A 112 -54.47 71.69 7.19
N LYS A 113 -55.56 72.17 7.77
CA LYS A 113 -55.57 73.44 8.51
C LYS A 113 -54.61 73.56 9.72
N HIS A 114 -54.15 72.39 10.24
CA HIS A 114 -53.34 72.38 11.48
C HIS A 114 -51.97 71.78 11.35
N THR A 115 -51.69 71.06 10.25
CA THR A 115 -50.43 70.27 10.17
C THR A 115 -49.87 70.34 8.73
N THR A 116 -48.56 70.27 8.61
CA THR A 116 -47.88 70.07 7.33
C THR A 116 -48.29 68.75 6.72
N THR A 117 -48.75 68.74 5.51
CA THR A 117 -49.13 67.53 4.73
C THR A 117 -48.07 67.20 3.71
N ILE A 118 -47.79 65.92 3.49
CA ILE A 118 -46.87 65.41 2.49
C ILE A 118 -47.60 64.44 1.62
N GLN A 119 -47.66 64.70 0.31
CA GLN A 119 -48.34 63.88 -0.67
C GLN A 119 -47.44 63.57 -1.85
N ASP A 120 -47.62 62.37 -2.42
CA ASP A 120 -46.96 62.01 -3.67
C ASP A 120 -47.88 62.41 -4.85
N ILE A 121 -47.37 63.25 -5.71
CA ILE A 121 -48.18 63.83 -6.82
C ILE A 121 -47.51 63.48 -8.16
N HIS A 122 -48.32 63.01 -9.08
CA HIS A 122 -47.95 62.80 -10.47
C HIS A 122 -48.51 63.95 -11.31
N ILE A 123 -47.64 64.69 -12.04
CA ILE A 123 -48.06 65.70 -12.93
C ILE A 123 -47.85 65.19 -14.37
N ASN A 124 -48.94 65.15 -15.17
CA ASN A 124 -48.84 64.60 -16.50
C ASN A 124 -47.89 65.42 -17.37
N GLY A 125 -46.91 64.76 -18.03
CA GLY A 125 -45.91 65.38 -18.87
C GLY A 125 -44.77 66.14 -18.16
N VAL A 126 -44.77 66.16 -16.82
CA VAL A 126 -43.71 66.80 -16.00
C VAL A 126 -42.97 65.82 -15.09
N GLY A 127 -43.69 64.94 -14.44
CA GLY A 127 -43.06 63.86 -13.61
C GLY A 127 -43.72 63.61 -12.26
N ASP A 128 -42.99 62.88 -11.41
CA ASP A 128 -43.38 62.53 -10.06
C ASP A 128 -42.74 63.43 -9.01
N PHE A 129 -43.55 63.95 -8.09
CA PHE A 129 -43.13 64.90 -7.07
C PHE A 129 -43.58 64.48 -5.68
N ILE A 130 -42.84 64.96 -4.70
CA ILE A 130 -43.26 64.96 -3.30
C ILE A 130 -43.72 66.39 -3.03
N ASP A 131 -45.02 66.60 -2.89
CA ASP A 131 -45.60 67.91 -2.53
C ASP A 131 -45.70 67.99 -1.03
N VAL A 132 -45.18 69.10 -0.48
CA VAL A 132 -45.23 69.41 0.95
C VAL A 132 -45.98 70.71 1.12
N ALA A 133 -47.13 70.65 1.76
CA ALA A 133 -47.96 71.80 2.07
C ALA A 133 -47.80 72.17 3.54
N ALA A 134 -47.35 73.41 3.80
CA ALA A 134 -47.21 73.92 5.17
C ALA A 134 -48.25 75.08 5.39
N PRO A 135 -48.97 75.07 6.51
CA PRO A 135 -49.97 76.11 6.78
C PRO A 135 -49.28 77.40 7.28
N VAL A 136 -49.73 78.49 6.75
CA VAL A 136 -49.33 79.88 7.19
C VAL A 136 -50.26 80.32 8.29
N LEU A 137 -49.73 80.70 9.43
CA LEU A 137 -50.50 81.19 10.59
C LEU A 137 -51.60 80.17 10.99
N VAL A 138 -51.20 78.91 11.14
CA VAL A 138 -52.12 77.78 11.42
C VAL A 138 -53.27 77.64 10.38
N GLY A 139 -52.97 78.01 9.10
CA GLY A 139 -53.90 77.93 7.97
C GLY A 139 -54.89 79.09 7.89
N VAL A 140 -54.77 80.08 8.75
CA VAL A 140 -55.66 81.27 8.71
C VAL A 140 -55.26 82.18 7.54
N ALA A 141 -53.98 82.27 7.14
CA ALA A 141 -53.49 83.09 6.06
C ALA A 141 -53.27 82.35 4.75
N GLY A 142 -53.37 80.99 4.76
CA GLY A 142 -53.19 80.17 3.58
C GLY A 142 -52.20 79.03 3.72
N TYR A 143 -51.64 78.55 2.60
CA TYR A 143 -50.70 77.45 2.51
C TYR A 143 -49.59 77.69 1.55
N VAL A 144 -48.38 77.20 1.88
CA VAL A 144 -47.22 77.14 0.99
C VAL A 144 -47.01 75.69 0.57
N HIS A 145 -46.99 75.48 -0.73
CA HIS A 145 -46.68 74.17 -1.34
C HIS A 145 -45.30 74.17 -1.95
N ILE A 146 -44.52 73.15 -1.67
CA ILE A 146 -43.21 72.88 -2.30
C ILE A 146 -43.25 71.51 -2.96
N GLY A 147 -42.91 71.42 -4.21
CA GLY A 147 -42.72 70.17 -4.96
C GLY A 147 -41.26 69.83 -5.13
N LEU A 148 -40.91 68.65 -4.61
CA LEU A 148 -39.57 68.04 -4.74
C LEU A 148 -39.60 66.92 -5.79
N ASN A 149 -38.66 67.00 -6.77
CA ASN A 149 -38.61 66.07 -7.89
C ASN A 149 -38.08 64.68 -7.44
N LYS A 150 -38.88 63.62 -7.66
CA LYS A 150 -38.47 62.24 -7.40
C LYS A 150 -37.43 61.72 -8.38
N GLU A 151 -37.28 62.29 -9.57
CA GLU A 151 -36.28 61.87 -10.54
C GLU A 151 -34.86 62.10 -10.01
N THR A 152 -34.63 63.19 -9.25
CA THR A 152 -33.35 63.42 -8.58
C THR A 152 -32.96 62.25 -7.66
N ILE A 153 -33.93 61.67 -6.94
CA ILE A 153 -33.72 60.48 -6.09
C ILE A 153 -33.38 59.27 -6.96
N ARG A 154 -34.12 59.07 -8.07
CA ARG A 154 -33.89 57.96 -9.00
C ARG A 154 -32.50 58.02 -9.64
N VAL A 155 -32.07 59.21 -10.07
CA VAL A 155 -30.72 59.43 -10.67
C VAL A 155 -29.63 59.14 -9.67
N ALA A 156 -29.74 59.62 -8.42
CA ALA A 156 -28.79 59.33 -7.35
C ALA A 156 -28.69 57.83 -7.06
N ILE A 157 -29.80 57.11 -7.00
CA ILE A 157 -29.84 55.65 -6.80
C ILE A 157 -29.17 54.92 -7.97
N ARG A 158 -29.53 55.31 -9.24
CA ARG A 158 -28.94 54.70 -10.43
C ARG A 158 -27.43 54.86 -10.47
N SER A 159 -26.93 56.08 -10.18
CA SER A 159 -25.49 56.38 -10.14
C SER A 159 -24.77 55.54 -9.07
N ALA A 160 -25.34 55.44 -7.87
CA ALA A 160 -24.79 54.62 -6.78
C ALA A 160 -24.75 53.12 -7.14
N ILE A 161 -25.83 52.58 -7.75
CA ILE A 161 -25.88 51.18 -8.18
C ILE A 161 -24.87 50.91 -9.28
N ILE A 162 -24.71 51.80 -10.29
CA ILE A 162 -23.72 51.65 -11.37
C ILE A 162 -22.31 51.62 -10.77
N GLY A 163 -21.99 52.54 -9.85
CA GLY A 163 -20.69 52.59 -9.17
C GLY A 163 -20.41 51.31 -8.39
N GLN A 164 -21.39 50.81 -7.64
CA GLN A 164 -21.29 49.52 -6.91
C GLN A 164 -21.10 48.33 -7.85
N GLN A 165 -21.84 48.25 -8.95
CA GLN A 165 -21.72 47.14 -9.91
C GLN A 165 -20.38 47.16 -10.64
N SER A 166 -19.83 48.33 -10.98
CA SER A 166 -18.51 48.43 -11.61
C SER A 166 -17.38 47.95 -10.67
N LEU A 167 -17.46 48.28 -9.38
CA LEU A 167 -16.53 47.76 -8.38
C LEU A 167 -16.63 46.26 -8.23
N MET A 168 -17.85 45.71 -8.12
CA MET A 168 -18.08 44.26 -8.03
C MET A 168 -17.55 43.52 -9.25
N PHE A 169 -17.73 44.09 -10.46
CA PHE A 169 -17.19 43.50 -11.68
C PHE A 169 -15.66 43.49 -11.71
N ALA A 170 -15.00 44.54 -11.21
CA ALA A 170 -13.54 44.60 -11.09
C ALA A 170 -13.03 43.49 -10.12
N ILE A 171 -13.67 43.34 -8.97
CA ILE A 171 -13.33 42.28 -7.99
C ILE A 171 -13.56 40.88 -8.60
N PHE A 172 -14.64 40.69 -9.36
CA PHE A 172 -14.92 39.45 -10.08
C PHE A 172 -13.79 39.08 -11.05
N LEU A 173 -13.35 40.03 -11.89
CA LEU A 173 -12.25 39.81 -12.82
C LEU A 173 -10.95 39.45 -12.11
N LEU A 174 -10.64 40.15 -11.00
CA LEU A 174 -9.47 39.82 -10.18
C LEU A 174 -9.55 38.41 -9.57
N SER A 175 -10.73 38.01 -9.11
CA SER A 175 -10.97 36.69 -8.56
C SER A 175 -10.82 35.58 -9.61
N VAL A 176 -11.30 35.77 -10.82
CA VAL A 176 -11.14 34.84 -11.94
C VAL A 176 -9.66 34.72 -12.33
N LEU A 177 -8.94 35.86 -12.39
CA LEU A 177 -7.49 35.85 -12.66
C LEU A 177 -6.73 35.09 -11.56
N GLY A 178 -7.04 35.35 -10.30
CA GLY A 178 -6.44 34.66 -9.17
C GLY A 178 -6.70 33.11 -9.21
N ALA A 179 -7.93 32.74 -9.52
CA ALA A 179 -8.29 31.31 -9.68
C ALA A 179 -7.52 30.65 -10.85
N TYR A 180 -7.37 31.35 -11.96
CA TYR A 180 -6.59 30.91 -13.12
C TYR A 180 -5.12 30.66 -12.75
N LEU A 181 -4.48 31.61 -12.08
CA LEU A 181 -3.09 31.50 -11.63
C LEU A 181 -2.90 30.36 -10.64
N LEU A 182 -3.80 30.22 -9.69
CA LEU A 182 -3.75 29.17 -8.67
C LEU A 182 -3.91 27.77 -9.30
N VAL A 183 -4.85 27.60 -10.21
CA VAL A 183 -5.05 26.32 -10.91
C VAL A 183 -3.82 25.95 -11.74
N ASN A 184 -3.22 26.90 -12.46
CA ASN A 184 -2.03 26.61 -13.25
C ASN A 184 -0.81 26.28 -12.36
N ARG A 185 -0.66 26.96 -11.23
CA ARG A 185 0.48 26.73 -10.33
C ARG A 185 0.37 25.47 -9.47
N VAL A 186 -0.84 25.02 -9.16
CA VAL A 186 -1.06 23.88 -8.26
C VAL A 186 -1.57 22.65 -9.00
N SER A 187 -2.62 22.82 -9.81
CA SER A 187 -3.32 21.66 -10.40
C SER A 187 -2.55 21.01 -11.55
N GLN A 188 -1.80 21.77 -12.35
CA GLN A 188 -1.02 21.18 -13.44
C GLN A 188 0.12 20.30 -12.93
N PRO A 189 0.98 20.75 -12.01
CA PRO A 189 2.04 19.93 -11.42
C PRO A 189 1.50 18.67 -10.73
N LEU A 190 0.43 18.79 -9.95
CA LEU A 190 -0.20 17.64 -9.29
C LEU A 190 -0.76 16.61 -10.29
N ASN A 191 -1.32 17.06 -11.41
CA ASN A 191 -1.77 16.15 -12.46
C ASN A 191 -0.60 15.44 -13.16
N GLN A 192 0.53 16.12 -13.35
CA GLN A 192 1.76 15.50 -13.89
C GLN A 192 2.30 14.43 -12.94
N LEU A 193 2.42 14.73 -11.64
CA LEU A 193 2.79 13.76 -10.61
C LEU A 193 1.84 12.57 -10.60
N THR A 194 0.54 12.83 -10.62
CA THR A 194 -0.47 11.75 -10.61
C THR A 194 -0.39 10.86 -11.86
N ALA A 195 -0.14 11.44 -13.03
CA ALA A 195 0.03 10.70 -14.27
C ALA A 195 1.28 9.81 -14.21
N HIS A 196 2.39 10.33 -13.71
CA HIS A 196 3.64 9.59 -13.55
C HIS A 196 3.50 8.45 -12.54
N VAL A 197 2.82 8.68 -11.39
CA VAL A 197 2.52 7.61 -10.41
C VAL A 197 1.71 6.48 -11.04
N LYS A 198 0.72 6.79 -11.86
CA LYS A 198 -0.08 5.77 -12.56
C LYS A 198 0.74 4.97 -13.57
N GLN A 199 1.64 5.62 -14.28
CA GLN A 199 2.58 4.94 -15.18
C GLN A 199 3.52 4.03 -14.40
N LEU A 200 4.09 4.53 -13.30
CA LEU A 200 4.99 3.74 -12.44
C LEU A 200 4.29 2.49 -11.89
N ALA A 201 3.02 2.59 -11.49
CA ALA A 201 2.25 1.47 -10.95
C ALA A 201 1.97 0.35 -11.96
N THR A 202 2.05 0.63 -13.26
CA THR A 202 1.83 -0.35 -14.34
C THR A 202 3.12 -0.76 -15.05
N HIS A 203 4.26 -0.16 -14.65
CA HIS A 203 5.56 -0.38 -15.28
C HIS A 203 6.26 -1.59 -14.68
N ASP A 204 6.88 -2.41 -15.50
CA ASP A 204 7.63 -3.60 -15.05
C ASP A 204 9.08 -3.30 -14.62
N PHE A 205 9.48 -2.03 -14.61
CA PHE A 205 10.82 -1.54 -14.29
C PHE A 205 11.97 -2.11 -15.15
N SER A 206 11.64 -2.69 -16.29
CA SER A 206 12.64 -3.20 -17.23
C SER A 206 13.23 -2.10 -18.13
N THR A 207 12.51 -0.97 -18.26
CA THR A 207 12.92 0.22 -19.04
C THR A 207 12.77 1.49 -18.23
N PRO A 208 13.49 2.59 -18.56
CA PRO A 208 13.31 3.87 -17.89
C PRO A 208 11.86 4.37 -18.03
N VAL A 209 11.28 4.88 -16.93
CA VAL A 209 9.92 5.44 -16.94
C VAL A 209 9.92 6.75 -17.70
N THR A 210 9.06 6.87 -18.71
CA THR A 210 8.87 8.12 -19.47
C THR A 210 8.31 9.23 -18.58
N GLY A 211 8.91 10.44 -18.61
CA GLY A 211 8.43 11.59 -17.81
C GLY A 211 9.20 11.84 -16.52
N GLN A 212 10.20 11.03 -16.18
CA GLN A 212 11.05 11.27 -15.02
C GLN A 212 11.78 12.62 -15.08
N ALA A 213 12.19 13.07 -16.31
CA ALA A 213 12.81 14.36 -16.53
C ALA A 213 11.86 15.53 -16.19
N ASP A 214 10.57 15.39 -16.51
CA ASP A 214 9.56 16.42 -16.22
C ASP A 214 9.35 16.58 -14.71
N ILE A 215 9.34 15.48 -13.96
CA ILE A 215 9.23 15.48 -12.49
C ILE A 215 10.50 16.02 -11.85
N ALA A 216 11.68 15.69 -12.38
CA ALA A 216 12.95 16.24 -11.91
C ALA A 216 13.00 17.76 -12.10
N GLN A 217 12.56 18.25 -13.27
CA GLN A 217 12.46 19.69 -13.55
C GLN A 217 11.43 20.37 -12.62
N LEU A 218 10.33 19.70 -12.31
CA LEU A 218 9.34 20.20 -11.34
C LEU A 218 9.94 20.32 -9.94
N ALA A 219 10.71 19.32 -9.49
CA ALA A 219 11.40 19.33 -8.20
C ALA A 219 12.43 20.45 -8.07
N GLU A 220 13.14 20.79 -9.16
CA GLU A 220 14.13 21.87 -9.18
C GLU A 220 13.49 23.26 -9.25
N ASN A 221 12.43 23.41 -10.03
CA ASN A 221 11.80 24.72 -10.30
C ASN A 221 10.80 25.17 -9.23
N SER A 222 10.20 24.25 -8.50
CA SER A 222 9.25 24.54 -7.42
C SER A 222 9.95 24.55 -6.07
N LYS A 223 9.91 25.70 -5.37
CA LYS A 223 10.47 25.87 -4.01
C LYS A 223 9.40 25.77 -2.93
N ASP A 224 8.24 25.25 -3.26
CA ASP A 224 7.07 25.07 -2.41
C ASP A 224 6.84 23.59 -2.07
N GLU A 225 5.73 23.29 -1.43
CA GLU A 225 5.34 21.94 -1.02
C GLU A 225 5.22 20.97 -2.22
N ILE A 226 4.99 21.51 -3.42
CA ILE A 226 4.92 20.71 -4.65
C ILE A 226 6.31 20.25 -5.07
N GLY A 227 7.33 21.11 -4.95
CA GLY A 227 8.73 20.76 -5.19
C GLY A 227 9.26 19.72 -4.19
N GLU A 228 8.90 19.87 -2.91
CA GLU A 228 9.23 18.90 -1.87
C GLU A 228 8.59 17.53 -2.14
N LEU A 229 7.31 17.53 -2.53
CA LEU A 229 6.58 16.32 -2.92
C LEU A 229 7.23 15.63 -4.13
N ALA A 230 7.61 16.40 -5.16
CA ALA A 230 8.27 15.87 -6.35
C ALA A 230 9.64 15.25 -6.00
N THR A 231 10.42 15.90 -5.14
CA THR A 231 11.72 15.40 -4.65
C THR A 231 11.56 14.10 -3.86
N SER A 232 10.60 14.06 -2.94
CA SER A 232 10.30 12.88 -2.14
C SER A 232 9.85 11.70 -3.02
N PHE A 233 9.06 11.99 -4.03
CA PHE A 233 8.61 10.99 -5.00
C PHE A 233 9.77 10.39 -5.81
N LEU A 234 10.67 11.23 -6.33
CA LEU A 234 11.88 10.77 -7.04
C LEU A 234 12.80 9.93 -6.15
N SER A 235 12.92 10.28 -4.88
CA SER A 235 13.68 9.50 -3.90
C SER A 235 13.06 8.13 -3.66
N MET A 236 11.74 8.06 -3.53
CA MET A 236 10.98 6.81 -3.42
C MET A 236 11.12 5.94 -4.67
N GLU A 237 11.02 6.53 -5.86
CA GLU A 237 11.19 5.81 -7.14
C GLU A 237 12.57 5.17 -7.25
N ARG A 238 13.65 5.90 -6.91
CA ARG A 238 15.02 5.38 -6.90
C ARG A 238 15.19 4.25 -5.89
N ALA A 239 14.66 4.39 -4.69
CA ALA A 239 14.72 3.35 -3.66
C ALA A 239 13.98 2.07 -4.10
N LEU A 240 12.82 2.22 -4.73
CA LEU A 240 12.04 1.10 -5.27
C LEU A 240 12.78 0.39 -6.40
N GLN A 241 13.35 1.14 -7.33
CA GLN A 241 14.14 0.59 -8.44
C GLN A 241 15.34 -0.20 -7.93
N HIS A 242 16.10 0.36 -6.98
CA HIS A 242 17.22 -0.33 -6.35
C HIS A 242 16.80 -1.61 -5.61
N SER A 243 15.67 -1.59 -4.91
CA SER A 243 15.13 -2.77 -4.23
C SER A 243 14.73 -3.88 -5.21
N ILE A 244 14.12 -3.53 -6.34
CA ILE A 244 13.76 -4.48 -7.40
C ILE A 244 15.01 -5.10 -8.05
N GLU A 245 16.04 -4.30 -8.35
CA GLU A 245 17.31 -4.79 -8.90
C GLU A 245 18.00 -5.77 -7.93
N ASN A 246 18.07 -5.42 -6.65
CA ASN A 246 18.61 -6.30 -5.61
C ASN A 246 17.81 -7.61 -5.47
N LEU A 247 16.49 -7.52 -5.51
CA LEU A 247 15.63 -8.71 -5.44
C LEU A 247 15.84 -9.62 -6.65
N LYS A 248 15.91 -9.07 -7.86
CA LYS A 248 16.20 -9.82 -9.10
C LYS A 248 17.56 -10.51 -9.02
N ALA A 249 18.61 -9.78 -8.60
CA ALA A 249 19.94 -10.32 -8.43
C ALA A 249 19.98 -11.45 -7.40
N THR A 250 19.34 -11.26 -6.25
CA THR A 250 19.28 -12.27 -5.17
C THR A 250 18.51 -13.52 -5.62
N THR A 251 17.39 -13.34 -6.33
CA THR A 251 16.59 -14.45 -6.84
C THR A 251 17.37 -15.26 -7.88
N ALA A 252 18.02 -14.58 -8.83
CA ALA A 252 18.85 -15.25 -9.84
C ALA A 252 20.04 -16.01 -9.21
N ALA A 253 20.68 -15.42 -8.18
CA ALA A 253 21.76 -16.09 -7.44
C ALA A 253 21.25 -17.33 -6.71
N LYS A 254 20.07 -17.26 -6.08
CA LYS A 254 19.43 -18.39 -5.39
C LYS A 254 19.09 -19.51 -6.37
N GLU A 255 18.45 -19.20 -7.49
CA GLU A 255 18.11 -20.19 -8.55
C GLU A 255 19.36 -20.88 -9.10
N ARG A 256 20.44 -20.13 -9.29
CA ARG A 256 21.72 -20.69 -9.73
C ARG A 256 22.29 -21.66 -8.69
N ILE A 257 22.33 -21.30 -7.40
CA ILE A 257 22.80 -22.17 -6.34
C ILE A 257 21.95 -23.44 -6.24
N GLU A 258 20.62 -23.33 -6.29
CA GLU A 258 19.72 -24.49 -6.28
C GLU A 258 19.97 -25.42 -7.47
N SER A 259 20.23 -24.86 -8.65
CA SER A 259 20.57 -25.63 -9.85
C SER A 259 21.92 -26.36 -9.70
N GLU A 260 22.94 -25.68 -9.19
CA GLU A 260 24.27 -26.29 -8.93
C GLU A 260 24.19 -27.40 -7.90
N LEU A 261 23.42 -27.21 -6.81
CA LEU A 261 23.17 -28.22 -5.78
C LEU A 261 22.39 -29.43 -6.33
N LYS A 262 21.43 -29.23 -7.24
CA LYS A 262 20.73 -30.31 -7.91
C LYS A 262 21.67 -31.18 -8.74
N ILE A 263 22.59 -30.55 -9.48
CA ILE A 263 23.61 -31.28 -10.22
C ILE A 263 24.52 -32.07 -9.28
N ALA A 264 24.95 -31.44 -8.17
CA ALA A 264 25.77 -32.11 -7.15
C ALA A 264 25.04 -33.35 -6.56
N ARG A 265 23.73 -33.24 -6.29
CA ARG A 265 22.87 -34.37 -5.87
C ARG A 265 22.87 -35.49 -6.91
N ASP A 266 22.65 -35.16 -8.18
CA ASP A 266 22.59 -36.16 -9.25
C ASP A 266 23.93 -36.89 -9.38
N ILE A 267 25.06 -36.18 -9.24
CA ILE A 267 26.39 -36.79 -9.20
C ILE A 267 26.54 -37.71 -7.94
N GLN A 268 26.20 -37.18 -6.76
CA GLN A 268 26.29 -37.94 -5.52
C GLN A 268 25.45 -39.24 -5.58
N MET A 269 24.20 -39.11 -6.03
CA MET A 269 23.33 -40.24 -6.18
C MET A 269 23.80 -41.24 -7.28
N SER A 270 24.57 -40.79 -8.25
CA SER A 270 25.15 -41.71 -9.27
C SER A 270 26.31 -42.53 -8.75
N ILE A 271 26.96 -42.08 -7.68
CA ILE A 271 28.04 -42.83 -7.02
C ILE A 271 27.49 -44.02 -6.24
N LEU A 272 26.22 -43.95 -5.71
CA LEU A 272 25.59 -45.02 -4.94
C LEU A 272 25.03 -46.10 -5.86
N PRO A 273 25.03 -47.39 -5.43
CA PRO A 273 24.38 -48.47 -6.18
C PRO A 273 22.87 -48.22 -6.29
N ARG A 274 22.34 -48.29 -7.53
CA ARG A 274 20.90 -48.04 -7.82
C ARG A 274 20.15 -49.17 -8.47
N ILE A 275 20.88 -50.18 -8.97
CA ILE A 275 20.30 -51.30 -9.71
C ILE A 275 20.04 -52.46 -8.77
N PHE A 276 18.80 -52.86 -8.65
CA PHE A 276 18.36 -53.99 -7.81
C PHE A 276 17.54 -54.99 -8.63
N PRO A 277 17.73 -56.33 -8.47
CA PRO A 277 18.79 -56.95 -7.68
C PRO A 277 20.19 -56.68 -8.22
N PRO A 278 21.17 -56.38 -7.35
CA PRO A 278 22.51 -55.96 -7.80
C PRO A 278 23.32 -57.11 -8.43
N PHE A 279 23.03 -58.33 -8.03
CA PHE A 279 23.75 -59.53 -8.47
C PHE A 279 22.78 -60.64 -8.93
N PRO A 280 22.20 -60.56 -10.14
CA PRO A 280 21.16 -61.49 -10.60
C PRO A 280 21.59 -62.95 -10.70
N LYS A 281 22.89 -63.23 -10.74
CA LYS A 281 23.46 -64.59 -10.81
C LYS A 281 23.58 -65.26 -9.44
N HIS A 282 23.48 -64.51 -8.37
CA HIS A 282 23.59 -64.98 -7.00
C HIS A 282 22.20 -65.13 -6.37
N SER A 283 21.78 -66.34 -6.16
CA SER A 283 20.50 -66.66 -5.49
C SER A 283 20.63 -66.93 -3.99
N GLU A 284 21.86 -66.87 -3.46
CA GLU A 284 22.21 -67.13 -2.06
C GLU A 284 21.73 -66.03 -1.11
N PHE A 285 21.48 -64.84 -1.63
CA PHE A 285 20.99 -63.71 -0.85
C PHE A 285 20.09 -62.79 -1.69
N ASP A 286 19.28 -61.98 -0.97
CA ASP A 286 18.55 -60.86 -1.53
C ASP A 286 18.96 -59.58 -0.77
N LEU A 287 19.13 -58.46 -1.47
CA LEU A 287 19.58 -57.20 -0.90
C LEU A 287 18.83 -56.04 -1.55
N TYR A 288 18.39 -55.10 -0.74
CA TYR A 288 17.84 -53.84 -1.18
C TYR A 288 18.32 -52.70 -0.27
N ALA A 289 18.53 -51.53 -0.84
CA ALA A 289 18.89 -50.32 -0.10
C ALA A 289 18.25 -49.08 -0.71
N THR A 290 18.03 -48.08 0.10
CA THR A 290 17.53 -46.77 -0.34
C THR A 290 18.02 -45.68 0.56
N ILE A 291 18.05 -44.44 0.01
CA ILE A 291 18.40 -43.20 0.68
C ILE A 291 17.42 -42.12 0.32
N GLU A 292 16.92 -41.42 1.30
CA GLU A 292 16.10 -40.20 1.16
C GLU A 292 16.84 -39.03 1.83
N PRO A 293 17.60 -38.20 1.11
CA PRO A 293 18.33 -37.08 1.68
C PRO A 293 17.38 -36.00 2.21
N ALA A 294 17.70 -35.40 3.37
CA ALA A 294 16.96 -34.31 3.97
C ALA A 294 17.16 -32.97 3.21
N ARG A 295 18.35 -32.81 2.60
CA ARG A 295 18.70 -31.63 1.77
C ARG A 295 19.00 -32.07 0.34
N GLN A 296 19.42 -31.11 -0.52
CA GLN A 296 19.80 -31.41 -1.88
C GLN A 296 20.94 -32.43 -1.95
N VAL A 297 21.91 -32.36 -1.03
CA VAL A 297 23.00 -33.34 -0.87
C VAL A 297 23.12 -33.78 0.59
N GLY A 298 23.49 -35.00 0.84
CA GLY A 298 23.55 -35.63 2.16
C GLY A 298 24.90 -36.18 2.57
N GLY A 299 25.02 -36.55 3.86
CA GLY A 299 26.19 -37.22 4.42
C GLY A 299 26.11 -38.73 4.38
N ASP A 300 24.92 -39.25 4.33
CA ASP A 300 24.64 -40.67 4.34
C ASP A 300 25.10 -41.42 3.10
N PHE A 301 25.46 -42.65 3.24
CA PHE A 301 25.72 -43.53 2.12
C PHE A 301 25.51 -45.00 2.50
N TYR A 302 25.33 -45.78 1.48
CA TYR A 302 25.47 -47.25 1.52
C TYR A 302 26.28 -47.71 0.32
N ASP A 303 26.92 -48.85 0.46
CA ASP A 303 27.58 -49.51 -0.69
C ASP A 303 27.68 -51.00 -0.47
N PHE A 304 27.81 -51.75 -1.57
CA PHE A 304 28.01 -53.19 -1.53
C PHE A 304 28.69 -53.63 -2.83
N PHE A 305 29.51 -54.67 -2.73
CA PHE A 305 30.15 -55.32 -3.85
C PHE A 305 30.62 -56.72 -3.48
N LEU A 306 30.88 -57.55 -4.48
CA LEU A 306 31.48 -58.84 -4.29
C LEU A 306 33.02 -58.72 -4.35
N ILE A 307 33.73 -59.20 -3.30
CA ILE A 307 35.19 -59.30 -3.32
C ILE A 307 35.59 -60.44 -4.26
N ASN A 308 34.82 -61.52 -4.22
CA ASN A 308 34.94 -62.69 -5.09
C ASN A 308 33.56 -63.38 -5.18
N ASP A 309 33.43 -64.50 -5.89
CA ASP A 309 32.15 -65.19 -6.05
C ASP A 309 31.51 -65.73 -4.75
N ASP A 310 32.24 -65.73 -3.63
CA ASP A 310 31.77 -66.26 -2.34
C ASP A 310 31.62 -65.20 -1.23
N ARG A 311 32.09 -63.98 -1.44
CA ARG A 311 32.10 -62.95 -0.36
C ARG A 311 31.45 -61.63 -0.81
N LEU A 312 30.34 -61.34 -0.17
CA LEU A 312 29.66 -60.04 -0.32
C LEU A 312 30.06 -59.09 0.78
N CYS A 313 30.62 -57.94 0.39
CA CYS A 313 30.85 -56.78 1.25
C CYS A 313 29.69 -55.83 1.19
N PHE A 314 29.28 -55.28 2.34
CA PHE A 314 28.28 -54.23 2.41
C PHE A 314 28.56 -53.27 3.56
N THR A 315 28.19 -52.02 3.40
CA THR A 315 28.41 -50.95 4.36
C THR A 315 27.25 -49.95 4.33
N ILE A 316 27.02 -49.32 5.46
CA ILE A 316 26.19 -48.14 5.65
C ILE A 316 26.98 -47.18 6.53
N GLY A 317 26.86 -45.91 6.27
CA GLY A 317 27.55 -44.86 7.05
C GLY A 317 26.83 -43.55 7.01
N ASP A 318 27.06 -42.76 8.04
CA ASP A 318 26.55 -41.44 8.23
C ASP A 318 27.69 -40.49 8.61
N VAL A 319 27.86 -39.41 7.82
CA VAL A 319 28.91 -38.38 7.99
C VAL A 319 28.38 -37.26 8.85
N SER A 320 29.21 -36.84 9.82
CA SER A 320 28.92 -35.69 10.68
C SER A 320 28.66 -34.42 9.89
N GLY A 321 27.62 -33.66 10.29
CA GLY A 321 27.21 -32.41 9.63
C GLY A 321 26.25 -32.66 8.46
N LYS A 322 25.96 -31.62 7.68
CA LYS A 322 24.93 -31.65 6.61
C LYS A 322 25.35 -30.84 5.39
N GLY A 323 24.76 -31.17 4.25
CA GLY A 323 24.98 -30.41 3.00
C GLY A 323 26.30 -30.72 2.31
N VAL A 324 26.87 -29.72 1.62
CA VAL A 324 28.02 -29.92 0.73
C VAL A 324 29.28 -30.50 1.42
N PRO A 325 29.70 -30.02 2.61
CA PRO A 325 30.87 -30.61 3.28
C PRO A 325 30.68 -32.10 3.59
N ALA A 326 29.51 -32.46 4.14
CA ALA A 326 29.21 -33.85 4.46
C ALA A 326 29.18 -34.75 3.21
N SER A 327 28.60 -34.24 2.12
CA SER A 327 28.53 -34.99 0.84
C SER A 327 29.88 -35.23 0.20
N LEU A 328 30.81 -34.30 0.33
CA LEU A 328 32.20 -34.47 -0.14
C LEU A 328 32.96 -35.51 0.71
N PHE A 329 32.86 -35.40 2.05
CA PHE A 329 33.48 -36.36 2.95
C PHE A 329 32.90 -37.78 2.76
N MET A 330 31.60 -37.87 2.51
CA MET A 330 30.94 -39.14 2.16
C MET A 330 31.55 -39.76 0.89
N ALA A 331 31.73 -38.99 -0.17
CA ALA A 331 32.31 -39.46 -1.44
C ALA A 331 33.75 -39.96 -1.24
N VAL A 332 34.54 -39.27 -0.43
CA VAL A 332 35.91 -39.69 -0.05
C VAL A 332 35.85 -40.96 0.76
N THR A 333 35.03 -41.01 1.81
CA THR A 333 34.88 -42.18 2.70
C THR A 333 34.48 -43.44 1.91
N LYS A 334 33.46 -43.32 1.05
CA LYS A 334 32.98 -44.45 0.23
C LYS A 334 34.08 -44.95 -0.72
N THR A 335 34.80 -44.02 -1.35
CA THR A 335 35.89 -44.37 -2.27
C THR A 335 37.03 -45.11 -1.55
N LEU A 336 37.49 -44.56 -0.41
CA LEU A 336 38.52 -45.17 0.41
C LEU A 336 38.07 -46.52 0.96
N TRP A 337 36.80 -46.66 1.40
CA TRP A 337 36.24 -47.92 1.86
C TRP A 337 36.35 -49.00 0.79
N ARG A 338 35.97 -48.72 -0.49
CA ARG A 338 36.09 -49.71 -1.57
C ARG A 338 37.51 -50.18 -1.80
N VAL A 339 38.45 -49.23 -1.78
CA VAL A 339 39.88 -49.54 -1.96
C VAL A 339 40.39 -50.39 -0.78
N THR A 340 40.08 -50.01 0.45
CA THR A 340 40.56 -50.67 1.67
C THR A 340 39.90 -52.05 1.86
N ALA A 341 38.59 -52.16 1.57
CA ALA A 341 37.86 -53.42 1.66
C ALA A 341 38.36 -54.49 0.63
N SER A 342 38.99 -54.02 -0.46
CA SER A 342 39.61 -54.92 -1.44
C SER A 342 40.99 -55.45 -0.97
N LYS A 343 41.63 -54.80 0.03
CA LYS A 343 42.97 -55.18 0.52
C LYS A 343 42.94 -56.20 1.65
N TYR A 344 41.88 -56.15 2.50
CA TYR A 344 41.81 -56.90 3.72
C TYR A 344 40.60 -57.83 3.75
N ASP A 345 40.77 -59.02 4.27
CA ASP A 345 39.74 -60.03 4.44
C ASP A 345 38.94 -59.90 5.76
N ARG A 346 39.30 -58.96 6.62
CA ARG A 346 38.72 -58.79 7.97
C ARG A 346 38.15 -57.40 8.16
N PRO A 347 36.87 -57.29 8.64
CA PRO A 347 36.19 -56.04 8.84
C PRO A 347 36.88 -55.04 9.76
N ASP A 348 37.48 -55.54 10.88
CA ASP A 348 38.20 -54.73 11.84
C ASP A 348 39.46 -54.07 11.25
N ARG A 349 40.15 -54.76 10.35
CA ARG A 349 41.31 -54.20 9.64
C ARG A 349 40.93 -53.17 8.60
N VAL A 350 39.82 -53.39 7.92
CA VAL A 350 39.30 -52.42 6.96
C VAL A 350 38.92 -51.11 7.65
N LEU A 351 38.19 -51.18 8.79
CA LEU A 351 37.84 -49.99 9.52
C LEU A 351 39.06 -49.26 10.15
N ALA A 352 40.07 -49.99 10.62
CA ALA A 352 41.28 -49.37 11.16
C ALA A 352 42.09 -48.65 10.10
N ASP A 353 42.30 -49.23 8.92
CA ASP A 353 43.03 -48.61 7.82
C ASP A 353 42.24 -47.41 7.27
N LEU A 354 40.92 -47.56 7.05
CA LEU A 354 40.02 -46.50 6.62
C LEU A 354 40.02 -45.31 7.59
N ASN A 355 39.99 -45.58 8.90
CA ASN A 355 40.03 -44.54 9.93
C ASN A 355 41.33 -43.71 9.82
N ASN A 356 42.45 -44.36 9.71
CA ASN A 356 43.75 -43.67 9.60
C ASN A 356 43.87 -42.84 8.32
N GLU A 357 43.32 -43.36 7.20
CA GLU A 357 43.28 -42.56 5.95
C GLU A 357 42.35 -41.34 6.06
N LEU A 358 41.21 -41.49 6.78
CA LEU A 358 40.24 -40.37 6.99
C LEU A 358 40.78 -39.34 8.02
N CYS A 359 41.69 -39.72 8.94
CA CYS A 359 42.29 -38.78 9.86
C CYS A 359 43.38 -37.91 9.16
N ARG A 360 43.97 -38.38 8.06
CA ARG A 360 44.93 -37.61 7.31
C ARG A 360 44.29 -36.42 6.67
N ASP A 361 44.90 -35.25 6.79
CA ASP A 361 44.43 -33.99 6.18
C ASP A 361 42.95 -33.61 6.52
N ASN A 362 42.48 -34.04 7.72
CA ASN A 362 41.13 -33.76 8.20
C ASN A 362 41.06 -32.53 9.12
N ASP A 363 41.56 -31.38 8.65
CA ASP A 363 41.56 -30.12 9.40
C ASP A 363 40.15 -29.65 9.79
N SER A 364 39.13 -30.06 9.03
CA SER A 364 37.74 -29.77 9.32
C SER A 364 37.12 -30.56 10.47
N GLY A 365 37.85 -31.57 11.00
CA GLY A 365 37.38 -32.42 12.09
C GLY A 365 36.12 -33.21 11.78
N MET A 366 35.87 -33.53 10.52
CA MET A 366 34.72 -34.32 10.11
C MET A 366 34.94 -35.78 10.47
N PHE A 367 33.90 -36.49 10.80
CA PHE A 367 33.93 -37.91 11.12
C PHE A 367 32.75 -38.64 10.48
N VAL A 368 32.83 -39.93 10.45
CA VAL A 368 31.78 -40.78 9.89
C VAL A 368 31.52 -42.00 10.79
N THR A 369 30.25 -42.29 11.04
CA THR A 369 29.85 -43.54 11.62
C THR A 369 29.68 -44.60 10.54
N VAL A 370 30.25 -45.79 10.70
CA VAL A 370 30.23 -46.84 9.67
C VAL A 370 29.95 -48.21 10.28
N PHE A 371 28.97 -48.92 9.72
CA PHE A 371 28.86 -50.35 9.88
C PHE A 371 29.36 -51.04 8.63
N TYR A 372 30.21 -52.04 8.80
CA TYR A 372 30.78 -52.85 7.72
C TYR A 372 30.64 -54.35 7.99
N GLY A 373 30.15 -55.09 6.99
CA GLY A 373 29.95 -56.52 7.03
C GLY A 373 30.50 -57.25 5.80
N ILE A 374 31.01 -58.47 6.03
CA ILE A 374 31.41 -59.44 4.99
C ILE A 374 30.57 -60.71 5.18
N LEU A 375 29.71 -61.02 4.22
CA LEU A 375 28.89 -62.23 4.20
C LEU A 375 29.54 -63.26 3.29
N HIS A 376 29.83 -64.46 3.85
CA HIS A 376 30.29 -65.61 3.13
C HIS A 376 29.07 -66.37 2.55
N LEU A 377 28.91 -66.34 1.23
CA LEU A 377 27.72 -66.81 0.53
C LEU A 377 27.59 -68.35 0.63
N GLY A 378 28.73 -69.09 0.70
CA GLY A 378 28.76 -70.53 0.83
C GLY A 378 28.29 -71.02 2.19
N THR A 379 28.55 -70.33 3.28
CA THR A 379 28.34 -70.74 4.64
C THR A 379 27.32 -69.95 5.45
N GLY A 380 26.92 -68.77 4.96
CA GLY A 380 26.11 -67.84 5.73
C GLY A 380 26.85 -67.15 6.88
N ALA A 381 28.17 -67.37 7.03
CA ALA A 381 28.96 -66.66 8.04
C ALA A 381 29.08 -65.22 7.73
N LEU A 382 28.68 -64.38 8.69
CA LEU A 382 28.76 -62.92 8.58
C LEU A 382 29.78 -62.40 9.59
N GLU A 383 30.88 -61.86 9.09
CA GLU A 383 31.85 -61.12 9.90
C GLU A 383 31.52 -59.62 9.81
N TYR A 384 31.51 -58.90 10.94
CA TYR A 384 31.17 -57.48 10.93
C TYR A 384 32.00 -56.69 11.98
N SER A 385 32.14 -55.40 11.70
CA SER A 385 32.72 -54.42 12.61
C SER A 385 31.88 -53.15 12.59
N ASN A 386 31.77 -52.48 13.73
CA ASN A 386 31.01 -51.24 13.87
C ASN A 386 31.92 -50.09 14.33
N GLY A 387 31.98 -49.03 13.54
CA GLY A 387 32.69 -47.78 13.83
C GLY A 387 31.70 -46.70 14.29
N GLY A 388 31.06 -46.89 15.43
CA GLY A 388 30.17 -45.91 16.04
C GLY A 388 28.78 -45.74 15.38
N HIS A 389 28.42 -46.64 14.47
CA HIS A 389 27.13 -46.55 13.76
C HIS A 389 25.99 -47.21 14.55
N ASN A 390 24.75 -46.85 14.23
CA ASN A 390 23.53 -47.49 14.75
C ASN A 390 23.61 -49.02 14.58
N LEU A 391 23.24 -49.77 15.65
CA LEU A 391 23.33 -51.20 15.59
C LEU A 391 22.26 -51.78 14.64
N PRO A 392 22.66 -52.57 13.63
CA PRO A 392 21.70 -53.27 12.76
C PRO A 392 20.81 -54.24 13.55
N TYR A 393 19.58 -54.39 13.09
CA TYR A 393 18.69 -55.44 13.61
C TYR A 393 18.92 -56.76 12.86
N PHE A 394 19.19 -57.81 13.61
CA PHE A 394 19.10 -59.17 13.13
C PHE A 394 17.63 -59.57 13.01
N LEU A 395 17.24 -60.03 11.86
CA LEU A 395 15.88 -60.50 11.53
C LEU A 395 15.87 -62.01 11.49
N SER A 396 15.29 -62.63 12.52
CA SER A 396 15.19 -64.10 12.59
C SER A 396 14.05 -64.58 11.71
N ARG A 397 14.10 -65.89 11.36
CA ARG A 397 13.04 -66.58 10.57
C ARG A 397 11.67 -66.61 11.30
N HIS A 398 11.65 -66.46 12.64
CA HIS A 398 10.46 -66.64 13.46
C HIS A 398 9.92 -65.39 14.13
N GLY A 399 10.32 -64.19 13.66
CA GLY A 399 9.67 -62.92 14.06
C GLY A 399 10.43 -62.14 15.10
N ALA A 400 11.60 -62.47 15.50
CA ALA A 400 12.38 -61.67 16.41
C ALA A 400 13.24 -60.67 15.62
N ALA A 401 13.11 -59.37 15.90
CA ALA A 401 14.07 -58.35 15.53
C ALA A 401 14.91 -58.02 16.77
N GLN A 402 16.20 -58.29 16.72
CA GLN A 402 17.14 -58.05 17.83
C GLN A 402 18.34 -57.24 17.34
N PRO A 403 18.81 -56.22 18.06
CA PRO A 403 20.03 -55.52 17.67
C PRO A 403 21.20 -56.49 17.68
N LEU A 404 22.11 -56.34 16.71
CA LEU A 404 23.38 -57.06 16.73
C LEU A 404 24.21 -56.70 17.97
N GLU A 405 25.09 -57.61 18.35
CA GLU A 405 26.02 -57.34 19.43
C GLU A 405 27.03 -56.25 19.02
N ASN A 406 27.21 -55.23 19.87
CA ASN A 406 28.14 -54.14 19.58
C ASN A 406 29.60 -54.61 19.60
N THR A 407 30.42 -54.19 18.65
CA THR A 407 31.86 -54.44 18.60
C THR A 407 32.70 -53.43 19.37
N GLY A 408 32.10 -52.26 19.77
CA GLY A 408 32.72 -51.26 20.63
C GLY A 408 33.68 -50.28 19.90
N GLY A 409 33.53 -50.11 18.57
CA GLY A 409 34.31 -49.12 17.81
C GLY A 409 33.74 -47.71 17.91
N MET A 410 34.60 -46.68 17.80
CA MET A 410 34.20 -45.28 17.68
C MET A 410 34.06 -44.85 16.21
N ALA A 411 33.45 -43.70 15.95
CA ALA A 411 33.36 -43.11 14.60
C ALA A 411 34.76 -42.92 13.98
N LEU A 412 34.85 -43.07 12.67
CA LEU A 412 36.08 -42.96 11.90
C LEU A 412 36.40 -41.50 11.59
N GLY A 413 37.69 -41.13 11.53
CA GLY A 413 38.14 -39.77 11.25
C GLY A 413 38.30 -38.90 12.50
N VAL A 414 37.98 -39.41 13.69
CA VAL A 414 38.12 -38.66 14.97
C VAL A 414 39.54 -38.70 15.52
N MET A 415 40.18 -39.87 15.51
CA MET A 415 41.49 -40.08 16.09
C MET A 415 42.21 -41.20 15.34
N GLU A 416 43.50 -41.04 15.10
CA GLU A 416 44.35 -42.11 14.50
C GLU A 416 44.56 -43.29 15.45
N GLU A 417 44.99 -44.40 14.87
CA GLU A 417 45.39 -45.63 15.59
C GLU A 417 44.29 -46.26 16.44
N VAL A 418 43.04 -46.02 16.16
CA VAL A 418 41.90 -46.67 16.82
C VAL A 418 41.86 -48.14 16.48
N THR A 419 41.70 -49.00 17.50
CA THR A 419 41.56 -50.44 17.32
C THR A 419 40.08 -50.78 17.23
N TYR A 420 39.69 -51.40 16.12
CA TYR A 420 38.36 -51.94 15.92
C TYR A 420 38.35 -53.45 16.22
N ARG A 421 37.17 -53.99 16.51
CA ARG A 421 36.97 -55.44 16.77
C ARG A 421 35.96 -55.98 15.78
N ALA A 422 36.16 -57.23 15.36
CA ALA A 422 35.18 -57.93 14.55
C ALA A 422 34.45 -59.01 15.39
N LYS A 423 33.21 -59.25 15.04
CA LYS A 423 32.39 -60.34 15.53
C LYS A 423 31.87 -61.15 14.36
N THR A 424 31.53 -62.43 14.62
CA THR A 424 30.99 -63.32 13.62
C THR A 424 29.66 -63.92 14.10
N ILE A 425 28.67 -63.91 13.21
CA ILE A 425 27.42 -64.65 13.38
C ILE A 425 27.18 -65.52 12.14
N THR A 426 26.32 -66.52 12.25
CA THR A 426 25.92 -67.31 11.07
C THR A 426 24.45 -67.04 10.75
N LEU A 427 24.18 -66.57 9.52
CA LEU A 427 22.82 -66.39 8.97
C LEU A 427 22.35 -67.76 8.41
N ARG A 428 21.17 -68.23 8.85
CA ARG A 428 20.48 -69.37 8.24
C ARG A 428 19.56 -68.90 7.13
N ALA A 429 19.14 -69.84 6.29
CA ALA A 429 18.19 -69.50 5.22
C ALA A 429 16.92 -68.84 5.77
N GLY A 430 16.61 -67.66 5.25
CA GLY A 430 15.50 -66.84 5.68
C GLY A 430 15.82 -65.81 6.77
N GLU A 431 17.00 -65.84 7.37
CA GLU A 431 17.47 -64.80 8.30
C GLU A 431 18.18 -63.65 7.56
N GLY A 432 18.25 -62.49 8.19
CA GLY A 432 18.87 -61.30 7.55
C GLY A 432 19.18 -60.19 8.51
N LEU A 433 19.55 -59.07 7.95
CA LEU A 433 19.85 -57.82 8.68
C LEU A 433 19.01 -56.66 8.12
N PHE A 434 18.68 -55.74 9.01
CA PHE A 434 18.19 -54.41 8.66
C PHE A 434 19.14 -53.34 9.28
N LEU A 435 19.76 -52.59 8.40
CA LEU A 435 20.68 -51.49 8.72
C LEU A 435 19.98 -50.16 8.46
N TYR A 436 20.27 -49.16 9.26
CA TYR A 436 19.63 -47.83 9.16
C TYR A 436 20.54 -46.75 9.75
N THR A 437 20.38 -45.54 9.27
CA THR A 437 20.97 -44.33 9.88
C THR A 437 20.02 -43.74 10.90
N ASP A 438 20.52 -42.85 11.76
CA ASP A 438 19.77 -42.23 12.85
C ASP A 438 18.56 -41.42 12.37
N GLY A 439 18.59 -40.88 11.14
CA GLY A 439 17.45 -40.18 10.53
C GLY A 439 16.16 -41.01 10.49
N VAL A 440 16.26 -42.39 10.59
CA VAL A 440 15.07 -43.25 10.74
C VAL A 440 14.49 -43.09 12.14
N THR A 441 15.31 -43.22 13.20
CA THR A 441 14.87 -43.22 14.60
C THR A 441 14.68 -41.83 15.18
N GLU A 442 15.38 -40.84 14.64
CA GLU A 442 15.30 -39.42 15.02
C GLU A 442 14.30 -38.62 14.18
N ALA A 443 13.60 -39.27 13.25
CA ALA A 443 12.48 -38.63 12.53
C ALA A 443 11.45 -38.11 13.53
N MET A 444 11.09 -36.80 13.40
CA MET A 444 10.23 -36.05 14.32
C MET A 444 8.82 -35.84 13.77
N ASP A 445 7.84 -35.87 14.66
CA ASP A 445 6.49 -35.41 14.37
C ASP A 445 6.37 -33.88 14.62
N ASN A 446 5.21 -33.29 14.34
CA ASN A 446 4.94 -31.86 14.56
C ASN A 446 4.95 -31.44 16.05
N ALA A 447 5.09 -32.37 16.98
CA ALA A 447 5.19 -32.16 18.43
C ALA A 447 6.60 -32.48 18.97
N ASP A 448 7.60 -32.57 18.10
CA ASP A 448 9.00 -32.87 18.38
C ASP A 448 9.23 -34.26 19.07
N ASN A 449 8.29 -35.19 18.93
CA ASN A 449 8.52 -36.54 19.38
C ASN A 449 9.34 -37.34 18.35
N LEU A 450 10.28 -38.15 18.81
CA LEU A 450 11.09 -39.01 17.95
C LEU A 450 10.33 -40.30 17.57
N PHE A 451 10.56 -40.79 16.35
CA PHE A 451 10.07 -42.10 15.92
C PHE A 451 10.58 -43.23 16.85
N SER A 452 11.82 -43.19 17.21
CA SER A 452 12.53 -44.02 18.16
C SER A 452 12.82 -45.47 17.72
N GLU A 453 13.85 -46.07 18.32
CA GLU A 453 14.20 -47.49 18.10
C GLU A 453 13.08 -48.45 18.49
N ALA A 454 12.26 -48.11 19.49
CA ALA A 454 11.17 -48.96 19.93
C ALA A 454 10.11 -49.17 18.84
N ARG A 455 9.71 -48.06 18.17
CA ARG A 455 8.76 -48.15 17.04
C ARG A 455 9.36 -48.84 15.82
N LEU A 456 10.65 -48.57 15.54
CA LEU A 456 11.34 -49.28 14.47
C LEU A 456 11.34 -50.79 14.70
N LYS A 457 11.73 -51.24 15.90
CA LYS A 457 11.73 -52.67 16.30
C LYS A 457 10.34 -53.30 16.16
N GLU A 458 9.30 -52.63 16.63
CA GLU A 458 7.91 -53.12 16.48
C GLU A 458 7.53 -53.27 15.01
N CYS A 459 7.89 -52.30 14.16
CA CYS A 459 7.66 -52.35 12.72
C CYS A 459 8.37 -53.57 12.08
N LEU A 460 9.65 -53.76 12.39
CA LEU A 460 10.43 -54.90 11.86
C LEU A 460 9.90 -56.26 12.29
N GLN A 461 9.37 -56.38 13.51
CA GLN A 461 8.73 -57.60 13.99
C GLN A 461 7.47 -57.99 13.19
N ARG A 462 6.73 -57.00 12.70
CA ARG A 462 5.48 -57.25 11.94
C ARG A 462 5.72 -57.72 10.50
N VAL A 463 6.89 -57.44 9.93
CA VAL A 463 7.23 -57.76 8.53
C VAL A 463 8.19 -58.94 8.40
N ASN A 464 8.21 -59.78 9.40
CA ASN A 464 9.10 -60.90 9.44
C ASN A 464 8.92 -61.89 8.25
N GLY A 465 10.03 -62.35 7.73
CA GLY A 465 10.05 -63.26 6.60
C GLY A 465 9.77 -62.60 5.24
N ALA A 466 9.55 -61.32 5.20
CA ALA A 466 9.35 -60.56 3.96
C ALA A 466 10.67 -60.32 3.18
N ALA A 467 10.58 -60.05 1.89
CA ALA A 467 11.74 -59.67 1.09
C ALA A 467 12.35 -58.32 1.57
N PRO A 468 13.65 -58.09 1.41
CA PRO A 468 14.33 -56.84 1.80
C PRO A 468 13.64 -55.60 1.35
N THR A 469 13.15 -55.56 0.09
CA THR A 469 12.38 -54.44 -0.46
C THR A 469 11.10 -54.15 0.33
N GLU A 470 10.41 -55.19 0.79
CA GLU A 470 9.17 -55.06 1.55
C GLU A 470 9.44 -54.63 3.01
N VAL A 471 10.50 -55.11 3.63
CA VAL A 471 10.95 -54.68 4.94
C VAL A 471 11.24 -53.18 4.97
N ILE A 472 12.05 -52.72 4.01
CA ILE A 472 12.39 -51.28 3.90
C ILE A 472 11.15 -50.43 3.61
N ARG A 473 10.29 -50.84 2.67
CA ARG A 473 9.06 -50.14 2.34
C ARG A 473 8.15 -49.93 3.55
N ASN A 474 7.97 -50.97 4.34
CA ASN A 474 7.13 -50.91 5.56
C ASN A 474 7.75 -50.03 6.65
N ALA A 475 9.07 -50.08 6.86
CA ALA A 475 9.78 -49.22 7.78
C ALA A 475 9.63 -47.73 7.38
N LEU A 476 9.91 -47.38 6.13
CA LEU A 476 9.76 -46.01 5.62
C LEU A 476 8.31 -45.53 5.64
N ALA A 477 7.34 -46.39 5.34
CA ALA A 477 5.92 -46.06 5.43
C ALA A 477 5.48 -45.82 6.89
N ALA A 478 6.08 -46.51 7.87
CA ALA A 478 5.83 -46.24 9.28
C ALA A 478 6.41 -44.91 9.73
N VAL A 479 7.63 -44.56 9.32
CA VAL A 479 8.25 -43.26 9.54
C VAL A 479 7.40 -42.16 8.93
N LYS A 480 7.04 -42.25 7.64
CA LYS A 480 6.22 -41.23 6.94
C LYS A 480 4.85 -41.02 7.60
N ARG A 481 4.21 -42.07 8.09
CA ARG A 481 2.95 -41.98 8.85
C ARG A 481 3.12 -41.26 10.18
N PHE A 482 4.24 -41.52 10.86
CA PHE A 482 4.53 -40.91 12.15
C PHE A 482 4.85 -39.44 12.02
N VAL A 483 5.70 -39.08 11.07
CA VAL A 483 6.10 -37.66 10.77
C VAL A 483 4.90 -36.81 10.34
N ALA A 484 3.89 -37.39 9.68
CA ALA A 484 2.63 -36.75 9.29
C ALA A 484 2.80 -35.39 8.59
N GLY A 485 3.86 -35.22 7.78
CA GLY A 485 4.15 -34.02 7.01
C GLY A 485 5.09 -33.01 7.68
N ALA A 486 5.65 -33.31 8.86
CA ALA A 486 6.74 -32.49 9.41
C ALA A 486 7.98 -32.55 8.50
N GLU A 487 8.81 -31.53 8.55
CA GLU A 487 10.03 -31.42 7.73
C GLU A 487 11.05 -32.51 8.15
N GLN A 488 11.71 -33.13 7.16
CA GLN A 488 12.72 -34.12 7.40
C GLN A 488 14.01 -33.45 7.91
N ASN A 489 14.46 -33.82 9.10
CA ASN A 489 15.60 -33.20 9.77
C ASN A 489 16.94 -33.81 9.38
N ASP A 490 16.99 -35.10 9.04
CA ASP A 490 18.22 -35.82 8.68
C ASP A 490 18.03 -36.77 7.51
N ASP A 491 19.13 -37.19 6.90
CA ASP A 491 19.13 -38.16 5.82
C ASP A 491 18.59 -39.51 6.35
N ILE A 492 17.72 -40.16 5.57
CA ILE A 492 17.16 -41.46 5.92
C ILE A 492 17.74 -42.52 4.98
N THR A 493 18.64 -43.31 5.50
CA THR A 493 19.27 -44.41 4.74
C THR A 493 18.96 -45.75 5.37
N THR A 494 18.60 -46.71 4.53
CA THR A 494 18.31 -48.07 4.94
C THR A 494 18.90 -49.08 3.99
N LEU A 495 19.39 -50.20 4.54
CA LEU A 495 19.85 -51.36 3.78
C LEU A 495 19.34 -52.62 4.46
N ALA A 496 18.72 -53.51 3.70
CA ALA A 496 18.29 -54.81 4.18
C ALA A 496 18.92 -55.92 3.34
N ILE A 497 19.39 -56.95 4.01
CA ILE A 497 19.96 -58.15 3.40
C ILE A 497 19.29 -59.39 3.98
N ARG A 498 19.04 -60.38 3.15
CA ARG A 498 18.47 -61.70 3.56
C ARG A 498 19.27 -62.80 2.94
N TYR A 499 19.67 -63.78 3.75
CA TYR A 499 20.36 -64.99 3.31
C TYR A 499 19.33 -66.06 2.92
N LEU A 500 19.52 -66.68 1.75
CA LEU A 500 18.52 -67.58 1.14
C LEU A 500 19.00 -69.02 0.97
N ARG A 501 20.33 -69.22 1.02
CA ARG A 501 20.89 -70.61 0.81
C ARG A 501 20.56 -71.52 1.97
N GLN A 502 20.06 -72.71 1.67
CA GLN A 502 19.77 -73.77 2.61
C GLN A 502 21.01 -74.59 2.97
#